data_1ab0ac6f0035274c2d7e380169c7d428
#
_entry.id   1ab0ac6f0035274c2d7e380169c7d428
#
_cell.length_a   1.000
_cell.length_b   1.000
_cell.length_c   1.000
_cell.angle_alpha   90.00
_cell.angle_beta   90.00
_cell.angle_gamma   90.00
#
_symmetry.space_group_name_H-M   'P 1'
#
loop_
_entity.id
_entity.type
_entity.pdbx_description
1 polymer ?
#
loop_
_entity_poly.entity_id
_entity_poly.type
_entity_poly.pdbx_seq_one_letter_code
_entity_poly.pdbx_strand_id
1 'polypeptide(L)'
;MLRLCCSRCSQKQSATLKGYLKKNSADNTVDVIDTPRDGYKEIITKYHVLKARDGSALLEVELVTGRTHQIRAHLSHIGHPLIGDGKYGVNREDRARGYKFQALYAYRLTFRHTEREGALKYLEGKTFSIDPSEVWFIKDFD
;
A
#
# COMPACT_ATOMS: atom_id res chain seq x y z
N MET A 1 -4.48 -5.20 -8.81
CA MET A 1 -4.53 -5.77 -7.44
C MET A 1 -4.86 -4.66 -6.46
N LEU A 2 -5.88 -4.86 -5.62
CA LEU A 2 -6.24 -3.95 -4.53
C LEU A 2 -5.70 -4.45 -3.20
N ARG A 3 -5.31 -3.51 -2.35
CA ARG A 3 -4.78 -3.78 -1.02
C ARG A 3 -5.53 -2.95 0.02
N LEU A 4 -5.71 -3.50 1.20
CA LEU A 4 -6.15 -2.76 2.37
C LEU A 4 -4.92 -2.41 3.21
N CYS A 5 -4.88 -1.18 3.71
CA CYS A 5 -3.87 -0.77 4.66
C CYS A 5 -4.46 0.20 5.67
N CYS A 6 -3.83 0.29 6.82
CA CYS A 6 -4.13 1.27 7.86
C CYS A 6 -2.95 2.23 7.95
N SER A 7 -3.21 3.52 7.80
CA SER A 7 -2.19 4.57 7.91
C SER A 7 -2.57 5.60 8.96
N ARG A 8 -1.57 6.33 9.45
CA ARG A 8 -1.81 7.51 10.30
C ARG A 8 -2.43 8.60 9.45
N CYS A 9 -3.58 9.07 9.83
CA CYS A 9 -4.51 10.04 9.25
C CYS A 9 -4.18 10.57 7.84
N SER A 10 -5.08 10.32 6.87
CA SER A 10 -5.14 11.04 5.61
C SER A 10 -6.31 12.03 5.68
N GLN A 11 -6.04 13.32 5.44
CA GLN A 11 -7.10 14.35 5.38
C GLN A 11 -7.87 14.30 4.05
N LYS A 12 -7.27 13.72 3.00
CA LYS A 12 -7.90 13.61 1.67
C LYS A 12 -8.63 12.28 1.55
N GLN A 13 -9.88 12.33 1.14
CA GLN A 13 -10.74 11.16 0.95
C GLN A 13 -10.22 10.22 -0.15
N SER A 14 -9.52 10.74 -1.15
CA SER A 14 -8.82 9.96 -2.16
C SER A 14 -7.70 10.77 -2.79
N ALA A 15 -6.67 10.10 -3.27
CA ALA A 15 -5.61 10.74 -4.05
C ALA A 15 -4.93 9.76 -5.01
N THR A 16 -4.33 10.34 -6.05
CA THR A 16 -3.33 9.69 -6.90
C THR A 16 -1.97 10.30 -6.59
N LEU A 17 -1.13 9.53 -5.94
CA LEU A 17 0.23 9.93 -5.61
C LEU A 17 1.16 9.59 -6.77
N LYS A 18 1.98 10.54 -7.16
CA LYS A 18 3.08 10.36 -8.14
C LYS A 18 4.39 10.70 -7.47
N GLY A 19 5.43 9.95 -7.78
CA GLY A 19 6.76 10.16 -7.26
C GLY A 19 7.77 9.28 -7.98
N TYR A 20 8.99 9.26 -7.48
CA TYR A 20 10.10 8.50 -8.05
C TYR A 20 10.78 7.72 -6.94
N LEU A 21 11.09 6.45 -7.20
CA LEU A 21 11.58 5.52 -6.20
C LEU A 21 12.91 4.91 -6.66
N LYS A 22 13.88 4.87 -5.76
CA LYS A 22 15.14 4.15 -5.91
C LYS A 22 15.34 3.15 -4.78
N LYS A 23 15.69 1.91 -5.12
CA LYS A 23 16.00 0.89 -4.14
C LYS A 23 17.43 1.07 -3.62
N ASN A 24 17.59 1.06 -2.30
CA ASN A 24 18.87 0.87 -1.64
C ASN A 24 19.02 -0.62 -1.32
N SER A 25 19.97 -1.27 -1.99
CA SER A 25 20.19 -2.71 -1.84
C SER A 25 20.94 -3.08 -0.55
N ALA A 26 21.66 -2.13 0.06
CA ALA A 26 22.48 -2.38 1.25
C ALA A 26 21.62 -2.67 2.49
N ASP A 27 20.51 -1.96 2.65
CA ASP A 27 19.60 -2.08 3.80
C ASP A 27 18.19 -2.55 3.42
N ASN A 28 17.99 -2.89 2.15
CA ASN A 28 16.70 -3.28 1.60
C ASN A 28 15.59 -2.24 1.85
N THR A 29 15.94 -0.95 1.82
CA THR A 29 15.00 0.18 1.85
C THR A 29 14.77 0.74 0.46
N VAL A 30 13.85 1.69 0.35
CA VAL A 30 13.67 2.51 -0.84
C VAL A 30 13.59 3.97 -0.42
N ASP A 31 14.13 4.82 -1.27
CA ASP A 31 14.02 6.28 -1.18
C ASP A 31 12.98 6.78 -2.18
N VAL A 32 12.19 7.79 -1.78
CA VAL A 32 11.14 8.38 -2.61
C VAL A 32 11.35 9.88 -2.69
N ILE A 33 11.26 10.42 -3.90
CA ILE A 33 11.39 11.86 -4.20
C ILE A 33 10.24 12.30 -5.11
N ASP A 34 9.95 13.60 -5.14
CA ASP A 34 8.83 14.15 -5.90
C ASP A 34 9.19 14.50 -7.35
N THR A 35 10.47 14.67 -7.66
CA THR A 35 10.95 15.07 -8.98
C THR A 35 11.76 13.97 -9.66
N PRO A 36 11.72 13.86 -10.99
CA PRO A 36 12.52 12.87 -11.71
C PRO A 36 14.01 13.06 -11.45
N ARG A 37 14.71 11.95 -11.25
CA ARG A 37 16.17 11.90 -11.08
C ARG A 37 16.72 10.64 -11.70
N ASP A 38 17.92 10.68 -12.23
CA ASP A 38 18.59 9.51 -12.78
C ASP A 38 18.72 8.39 -11.75
N GLY A 39 18.44 7.16 -12.18
CA GLY A 39 18.42 5.98 -11.33
C GLY A 39 17.13 5.80 -10.49
N TYR A 40 16.19 6.74 -10.51
CA TYR A 40 14.87 6.61 -9.90
C TYR A 40 13.83 6.18 -10.94
N LYS A 41 12.86 5.37 -10.50
CA LYS A 41 11.76 4.89 -11.35
C LYS A 41 10.46 5.51 -10.90
N GLU A 42 9.65 5.98 -11.85
CA GLU A 42 8.32 6.51 -11.55
C GLU A 42 7.47 5.49 -10.80
N ILE A 43 6.76 6.00 -9.80
CA ILE A 43 5.76 5.27 -9.03
C ILE A 43 4.43 6.03 -9.00
N ILE A 44 3.34 5.28 -9.16
CA ILE A 44 1.98 5.81 -9.08
C ILE A 44 1.18 4.90 -8.15
N THR A 45 0.65 5.50 -7.09
CA THR A 45 -0.17 4.82 -6.07
C THR A 45 -1.47 5.59 -5.92
N LYS A 46 -2.61 4.92 -6.09
CA LYS A 46 -3.92 5.51 -5.84
C LYS A 46 -4.45 4.98 -4.52
N TYR A 47 -5.09 5.83 -3.74
CA TYR A 47 -5.80 5.38 -2.56
C TYR A 47 -7.17 6.04 -2.42
N HIS A 48 -8.05 5.35 -1.71
CA HIS A 48 -9.34 5.84 -1.25
C HIS A 48 -9.50 5.51 0.24
N VAL A 49 -9.95 6.49 1.03
CA VAL A 49 -10.24 6.30 2.45
C VAL A 49 -11.59 5.62 2.58
N LEU A 50 -11.61 4.43 3.17
CA LEU A 50 -12.83 3.67 3.45
C LEU A 50 -13.45 4.10 4.77
N LYS A 51 -12.63 4.22 5.81
CA LYS A 51 -13.03 4.64 7.16
C LYS A 51 -11.89 5.44 7.79
N ALA A 52 -12.24 6.39 8.68
CA ALA A 52 -11.26 7.12 9.50
C ALA A 52 -11.71 7.08 10.96
N ARG A 53 -10.79 6.82 11.87
CA ARG A 53 -11.04 6.75 13.31
C ARG A 53 -9.76 7.03 14.11
N ASP A 54 -9.87 7.85 15.15
CA ASP A 54 -8.82 8.07 16.15
C ASP A 54 -7.44 8.42 15.55
N GLY A 55 -7.41 9.31 14.53
CA GLY A 55 -6.17 9.72 13.87
C GLY A 55 -5.58 8.66 12.94
N SER A 56 -6.34 7.61 12.64
CA SER A 56 -5.98 6.53 11.71
C SER A 56 -6.99 6.42 10.58
N ALA A 57 -6.58 5.90 9.44
CA ALA A 57 -7.46 5.68 8.30
C ALA A 57 -7.26 4.29 7.69
N LEU A 58 -8.37 3.63 7.40
CA LEU A 58 -8.40 2.43 6.57
C LEU A 58 -8.46 2.84 5.11
N LEU A 59 -7.47 2.45 4.35
CA LEU A 59 -7.33 2.80 2.94
C LEU A 59 -7.49 1.58 2.04
N GLU A 60 -8.24 1.74 0.96
CA GLU A 60 -8.13 0.88 -0.21
C GLU A 60 -7.06 1.46 -1.15
N VAL A 61 -6.08 0.65 -1.54
CA VAL A 61 -4.94 1.10 -2.34
C VAL A 61 -4.85 0.32 -3.65
N GLU A 62 -4.78 1.06 -4.77
CA GLU A 62 -4.51 0.52 -6.09
C GLU A 62 -3.09 0.89 -6.52
N LEU A 63 -2.30 -0.12 -6.88
CA LEU A 63 -0.99 0.06 -7.48
C LEU A 63 -1.12 0.16 -8.99
N VAL A 64 -0.82 1.33 -9.57
CA VAL A 64 -0.64 1.51 -11.02
C VAL A 64 0.74 0.98 -11.43
N THR A 65 1.75 1.25 -10.62
CA THR A 65 3.09 0.66 -10.69
C THR A 65 3.30 -0.27 -9.50
N GLY A 66 4.16 -1.28 -9.61
CA GLY A 66 4.41 -2.28 -8.56
C GLY A 66 5.88 -2.41 -8.21
N ARG A 67 6.44 -1.43 -7.47
CA ARG A 67 7.84 -1.48 -7.02
C ARG A 67 7.96 -1.99 -5.59
N THR A 68 9.15 -2.47 -5.23
CA THR A 68 9.47 -2.92 -3.87
C THR A 68 9.09 -1.85 -2.85
N HIS A 69 8.39 -2.23 -1.79
CA HIS A 69 7.93 -1.37 -0.71
C HIS A 69 7.15 -0.11 -1.13
N GLN A 70 6.66 -0.04 -2.37
CA GLN A 70 6.09 1.18 -2.94
C GLN A 70 5.02 1.82 -2.05
N ILE A 71 3.99 1.10 -1.62
CA ILE A 71 2.92 1.63 -0.76
C ILE A 71 3.49 2.17 0.54
N ARG A 72 4.34 1.38 1.20
CA ARG A 72 4.94 1.70 2.50
C ARG A 72 5.73 3.00 2.45
N ALA A 73 6.66 3.08 1.50
CA ALA A 73 7.53 4.25 1.33
C ALA A 73 6.78 5.47 0.80
N HIS A 74 5.85 5.28 -0.14
CA HIS A 74 5.10 6.41 -0.74
C HIS A 74 4.17 7.07 0.28
N LEU A 75 3.44 6.28 1.08
CA LEU A 75 2.59 6.83 2.14
C LEU A 75 3.43 7.48 3.26
N SER A 76 4.57 6.88 3.63
CA SER A 76 5.49 7.48 4.59
C SER A 76 6.06 8.80 4.09
N HIS A 77 6.43 8.89 2.79
CA HIS A 77 6.95 10.10 2.15
C HIS A 77 5.99 11.29 2.27
N ILE A 78 4.69 11.05 2.16
CA ILE A 78 3.66 12.09 2.34
C ILE A 78 3.23 12.31 3.81
N GLY A 79 3.97 11.76 4.78
CA GLY A 79 3.69 11.93 6.20
C GLY A 79 2.62 11.01 6.79
N HIS A 80 2.17 10.00 6.04
CA HIS A 80 1.12 9.05 6.44
C HIS A 80 1.62 7.60 6.46
N PRO A 81 2.63 7.25 7.28
CA PRO A 81 3.18 5.91 7.31
C PRO A 81 2.13 4.87 7.72
N LEU A 82 2.32 3.64 7.29
CA LEU A 82 1.47 2.53 7.70
C LEU A 82 1.64 2.25 9.20
N ILE A 83 0.53 1.92 9.86
CA ILE A 83 0.54 1.48 11.25
C ILE A 83 1.33 0.16 11.35
N GLY A 84 2.20 0.07 12.35
CA GLY A 84 3.07 -1.09 12.58
C GLY A 84 4.26 -1.21 11.63
N ASP A 85 4.50 -0.22 10.76
CA ASP A 85 5.64 -0.24 9.84
C ASP A 85 6.93 0.17 10.53
N GLY A 86 7.74 -0.81 10.94
CA GLY A 86 9.02 -0.59 11.60
C GLY A 86 10.16 -0.12 10.70
N LYS A 87 9.93 -0.01 9.37
CA LYS A 87 10.96 0.40 8.42
C LYS A 87 10.79 1.85 7.94
N TYR A 88 9.54 2.27 7.73
CA TYR A 88 9.19 3.60 7.19
C TYR A 88 8.35 4.43 8.16
N GLY A 89 7.98 3.89 9.30
CA GLY A 89 7.18 4.57 10.33
C GLY A 89 7.79 4.50 11.72
N VAL A 90 7.26 5.31 12.64
CA VAL A 90 7.55 5.22 14.08
C VAL A 90 6.57 4.22 14.67
N ASN A 91 7.04 3.03 15.03
CA ASN A 91 6.19 1.91 15.43
C ASN A 91 6.14 1.61 16.94
N ARG A 92 6.74 2.44 17.80
CA ARG A 92 6.76 2.20 19.25
C ARG A 92 5.35 2.16 19.84
N GLU A 93 4.54 3.17 19.53
CA GLU A 93 3.15 3.25 19.97
C GLU A 93 2.29 2.17 19.31
N ASP A 94 2.53 1.89 18.03
CA ASP A 94 1.81 0.87 17.30
C ASP A 94 2.04 -0.52 17.90
N ARG A 95 3.28 -0.82 18.32
CA ARG A 95 3.62 -2.05 19.04
C ARG A 95 2.93 -2.17 20.38
N ALA A 96 2.85 -1.07 21.14
CA ALA A 96 2.10 -1.04 22.41
C ALA A 96 0.60 -1.31 22.20
N ARG A 97 0.05 -0.95 21.05
CA ARG A 97 -1.33 -1.26 20.61
C ARG A 97 -1.49 -2.66 20.02
N GLY A 98 -0.43 -3.46 19.93
CA GLY A 98 -0.46 -4.83 19.41
C GLY A 98 -0.09 -4.98 17.93
N TYR A 99 0.25 -3.92 17.23
CA TYR A 99 0.67 -3.98 15.83
C TYR A 99 2.14 -4.42 15.71
N LYS A 100 2.37 -5.69 15.52
CA LYS A 100 3.72 -6.27 15.38
C LYS A 100 4.30 -6.09 13.97
N PHE A 101 3.46 -5.96 12.96
CA PHE A 101 3.80 -5.86 11.55
C PHE A 101 3.01 -4.72 10.89
N GLN A 102 3.46 -4.27 9.73
CA GLN A 102 2.75 -3.27 8.94
C GLN A 102 1.32 -3.74 8.62
N ALA A 103 0.34 -2.89 8.86
CA ALA A 103 -1.06 -3.13 8.52
C ALA A 103 -1.25 -2.96 7.00
N LEU A 104 -0.89 -3.97 6.23
CA LEU A 104 -0.98 -4.02 4.78
C LEU A 104 -1.36 -5.42 4.32
N TYR A 105 -2.46 -5.53 3.57
CA TYR A 105 -2.98 -6.80 3.12
C TYR A 105 -3.45 -6.74 1.66
N ALA A 106 -3.11 -7.75 0.85
CA ALA A 106 -3.60 -7.88 -0.52
C ALA A 106 -4.93 -8.66 -0.50
N TYR A 107 -6.07 -7.98 -0.61
CA TYR A 107 -7.36 -8.61 -0.43
C TYR A 107 -8.10 -8.92 -1.73
N ARG A 108 -7.73 -8.27 -2.85
CA ARG A 108 -8.37 -8.50 -4.15
C ARG A 108 -7.34 -8.51 -5.27
N LEU A 109 -7.39 -9.54 -6.10
CA LEU A 109 -6.58 -9.70 -7.30
C LEU A 109 -7.50 -9.91 -8.50
N THR A 110 -7.42 -9.04 -9.50
CA THR A 110 -8.11 -9.20 -10.78
C THR A 110 -7.06 -9.37 -11.88
N PHE A 111 -7.19 -10.40 -12.67
CA PHE A 111 -6.36 -10.63 -13.85
C PHE A 111 -6.94 -9.82 -15.01
N ARG A 112 -6.13 -8.90 -15.54
CA ARG A 112 -6.46 -8.08 -16.72
C ARG A 112 -5.34 -8.26 -17.74
N HIS A 113 -5.70 -8.33 -19.01
CA HIS A 113 -4.74 -8.41 -20.12
C HIS A 113 -3.74 -9.57 -19.95
N THR A 114 -4.25 -10.78 -19.81
CA THR A 114 -3.43 -11.98 -20.00
C THR A 114 -3.05 -12.05 -21.50
N GLU A 115 -1.84 -12.50 -21.78
CA GLU A 115 -1.35 -12.62 -23.14
C GLU A 115 -2.36 -13.40 -24.00
N ARG A 116 -2.52 -12.99 -25.30
CA ARG A 116 -3.53 -13.56 -26.20
C ARG A 116 -3.40 -15.07 -26.39
N GLU A 117 -2.19 -15.62 -26.18
CA GLU A 117 -1.87 -17.03 -26.25
C GLU A 117 -0.94 -17.38 -25.08
N GLY A 118 -1.48 -17.93 -24.00
CA GLY A 118 -0.68 -18.32 -22.85
C GLY A 118 -1.44 -19.22 -21.87
N ALA A 119 -0.69 -19.97 -21.07
CA ALA A 119 -1.23 -20.89 -20.07
C ALA A 119 -2.17 -20.21 -19.05
N LEU A 120 -2.09 -18.87 -18.90
CA LEU A 120 -2.90 -18.10 -17.94
C LEU A 120 -4.11 -17.41 -18.57
N LYS A 121 -4.39 -17.61 -19.87
CA LYS A 121 -5.54 -17.00 -20.57
C LYS A 121 -6.88 -17.28 -19.86
N TYR A 122 -7.03 -18.46 -19.27
CA TYR A 122 -8.23 -18.85 -18.52
C TYR A 122 -8.50 -17.99 -17.26
N LEU A 123 -7.51 -17.20 -16.82
CA LEU A 123 -7.64 -16.27 -15.70
C LEU A 123 -8.13 -14.89 -16.11
N GLU A 124 -8.15 -14.57 -17.41
CA GLU A 124 -8.56 -13.25 -17.90
C GLU A 124 -9.96 -12.87 -17.36
N GLY A 125 -10.06 -11.68 -16.79
CA GLY A 125 -11.28 -11.18 -16.17
C GLY A 125 -11.62 -11.80 -14.81
N LYS A 126 -10.93 -12.87 -14.39
CA LYS A 126 -11.21 -13.47 -13.07
C LYS A 126 -10.71 -12.61 -11.94
N THR A 127 -11.52 -12.53 -10.89
CA THR A 127 -11.21 -11.83 -9.65
C THR A 127 -11.20 -12.82 -8.51
N PHE A 128 -10.14 -12.77 -7.72
CA PHE A 128 -9.99 -13.50 -6.47
C PHE A 128 -9.99 -12.48 -5.34
N SER A 129 -10.81 -12.69 -4.34
CA SER A 129 -10.87 -11.82 -3.16
C SER A 129 -11.11 -12.65 -1.91
N ILE A 130 -10.62 -12.15 -0.80
CA ILE A 130 -11.03 -12.62 0.53
C ILE A 130 -12.06 -11.64 1.09
N ASP A 131 -12.82 -12.09 2.07
CA ASP A 131 -13.70 -11.19 2.82
C ASP A 131 -12.83 -10.16 3.57
N PRO A 132 -13.08 -8.85 3.39
CA PRO A 132 -12.34 -7.83 4.14
C PRO A 132 -12.37 -8.03 5.66
N SER A 133 -13.45 -8.59 6.22
CA SER A 133 -13.56 -8.87 7.65
C SER A 133 -12.51 -9.87 8.18
N GLU A 134 -11.93 -10.70 7.31
CA GLU A 134 -10.83 -11.59 7.66
C GLU A 134 -9.48 -10.89 7.82
N VAL A 135 -9.38 -9.63 7.38
CA VAL A 135 -8.16 -8.84 7.50
C VAL A 135 -8.01 -8.35 8.93
N TRP A 136 -6.98 -8.81 9.62
CA TRP A 136 -6.79 -8.72 11.07
C TRP A 136 -6.89 -7.32 11.68
N PHE A 137 -6.63 -6.25 10.92
CA PHE A 137 -6.69 -4.87 11.41
C PHE A 137 -8.01 -4.14 11.09
N ILE A 138 -8.92 -4.74 10.33
CA ILE A 138 -10.21 -4.11 10.00
C ILE A 138 -11.09 -3.91 11.23
N LYS A 139 -11.06 -4.86 12.17
CA LYS A 139 -11.81 -4.78 13.42
C LYS A 139 -11.58 -3.50 14.23
N ASP A 140 -10.46 -2.83 14.01
CA ASP A 140 -10.14 -1.59 14.73
C ASP A 140 -10.92 -0.37 14.18
N PHE A 141 -11.65 -0.58 13.08
CA PHE A 141 -12.50 0.41 12.42
C PHE A 141 -14.01 0.09 12.47
N ASP A 142 -14.39 -1.01 13.09
CA ASP A 142 -15.81 -1.43 13.27
C ASP A 142 -16.48 -0.73 14.46
#